data_468e779e7bf9b4a175ccb13e55bfde89
#
_entry.id   468e779e7bf9b4a175ccb13e55bfde89
#
_cell.length_a   1.000
_cell.length_b   1.000
_cell.length_c   1.000
_cell.angle_alpha   90.00
_cell.angle_beta   90.00
_cell.angle_gamma   90.00
#
_symmetry.space_group_name_H-M   'P 1'
#
loop_
_entity.id
_entity.type
_entity.pdbx_description
1 polymer ?
#
loop_
_entity_poly.entity_id
_entity_poly.type
_entity_poly.pdbx_seq_one_letter_code
_entity_poly.pdbx_strand_id
1 'polypeptide(L)'
;MCIRDRYKVNKFDTTTQKRAIAKTDVLKFTTEVQPIGKQQYMELSKDIFVFSYLCGGINFTDIANLTNENIQNGRLHYIRQKTKKLIKIGIPQEAMLIIEKYSKESKGYLFPILDSKIHKTALQKQNRIHKILGKVNKNLKLLAAQLGVEANLTTYVARHSFASVLKKSGVNIALI
;
A
#
# COMPACT_ATOMS: atom_id res chain seq x y z
N MET A 1 14.48 -13.09 -50.98
CA MET A 1 15.06 -11.87 -50.37
C MET A 1 14.45 -11.76 -48.98
N CYS A 2 15.19 -12.21 -47.97
CA CYS A 2 14.68 -12.39 -46.61
C CYS A 2 14.90 -11.10 -45.82
N ILE A 3 13.82 -10.39 -45.52
CA ILE A 3 13.87 -9.20 -44.68
C ILE A 3 14.00 -9.70 -43.22
N ARG A 4 15.22 -9.83 -42.74
CA ARG A 4 15.49 -9.95 -41.32
C ARG A 4 15.30 -8.56 -40.72
N ASP A 5 14.11 -8.27 -40.25
CA ASP A 5 13.87 -7.16 -39.36
C ASP A 5 14.74 -7.33 -38.12
N ARG A 6 15.83 -6.60 -38.10
CA ARG A 6 16.63 -6.41 -36.90
C ARG A 6 15.83 -5.55 -35.92
N TYR A 7 14.96 -6.17 -35.13
CA TYR A 7 14.59 -5.56 -33.90
C TYR A 7 15.86 -5.47 -33.05
N LYS A 8 16.51 -4.31 -33.13
CA LYS A 8 17.50 -3.93 -32.15
C LYS A 8 16.74 -3.85 -30.81
N VAL A 9 16.81 -4.92 -30.02
CA VAL A 9 16.52 -4.89 -28.59
C VAL A 9 17.66 -4.08 -27.97
N ASN A 10 17.70 -2.80 -28.34
CA ASN A 10 18.64 -1.86 -27.78
C ASN A 10 18.22 -1.61 -26.35
N LYS A 11 19.00 -2.20 -25.45
CA LYS A 11 19.27 -1.68 -24.11
C LYS A 11 18.06 -0.97 -23.50
N PHE A 12 17.04 -1.76 -23.18
CA PHE A 12 16.18 -1.35 -22.07
C PHE A 12 17.12 -1.25 -20.87
N ASP A 13 17.31 -0.04 -20.38
CA ASP A 13 18.04 0.21 -19.17
C ASP A 13 17.35 -0.58 -18.05
N THR A 14 17.88 -1.76 -17.75
CA THR A 14 17.32 -2.69 -16.76
C THR A 14 17.64 -2.25 -15.34
N THR A 15 18.29 -1.10 -15.18
CA THR A 15 18.49 -0.49 -13.88
C THR A 15 17.16 0.05 -13.35
N THR A 16 16.35 -0.84 -12.80
CA THR A 16 15.16 -0.43 -12.04
C THR A 16 15.63 0.41 -10.86
N GLN A 17 15.23 1.69 -10.84
CA GLN A 17 15.47 2.55 -9.68
C GLN A 17 15.04 1.81 -8.41
N LYS A 18 15.92 1.74 -7.41
CA LYS A 18 15.62 1.17 -6.09
C LYS A 18 14.45 1.95 -5.49
N ARG A 19 13.26 1.40 -5.57
CA ARG A 19 12.02 2.04 -5.05
C ARG A 19 11.79 1.77 -3.57
N ALA A 20 12.53 0.84 -2.98
CA ALA A 20 12.40 0.50 -1.57
C ALA A 20 13.10 1.54 -0.69
N ILE A 21 12.46 1.95 0.39
CA ILE A 21 13.07 2.73 1.47
C ILE A 21 13.56 1.81 2.59
N ALA A 22 14.47 2.30 3.43
CA ALA A 22 14.99 1.56 4.55
C ALA A 22 13.92 1.31 5.62
N LYS A 23 14.08 0.24 6.41
CA LYS A 23 13.18 -0.07 7.55
C LYS A 23 13.12 1.11 8.53
N THR A 24 14.27 1.75 8.79
CA THR A 24 14.36 2.95 9.63
C THR A 24 13.49 4.09 9.14
N ASP A 25 13.45 4.33 7.82
CA ASP A 25 12.61 5.37 7.24
C ASP A 25 11.12 5.02 7.33
N VAL A 26 10.75 3.74 7.19
CA VAL A 26 9.36 3.31 7.45
C VAL A 26 8.98 3.57 8.92
N LEU A 27 9.87 3.30 9.86
CA LEU A 27 9.62 3.55 11.29
C LEU A 27 9.45 5.06 11.58
N LYS A 28 10.18 5.95 10.91
CA LYS A 28 9.96 7.40 11.03
C LYS A 28 8.52 7.80 10.71
N PHE A 29 7.87 7.12 9.75
CA PHE A 29 6.44 7.35 9.47
C PHE A 29 5.54 6.99 10.65
N THR A 30 5.93 6.08 11.52
CA THR A 30 5.14 5.73 12.71
C THR A 30 5.35 6.71 13.86
N THR A 31 6.58 7.22 14.06
CA THR A 31 6.98 7.95 15.26
C THR A 31 7.11 9.45 15.06
N GLU A 32 7.63 9.90 13.92
CA GLU A 32 8.08 11.28 13.73
C GLU A 32 7.11 12.13 12.89
N VAL A 33 6.25 11.49 12.08
CA VAL A 33 5.33 12.26 11.23
C VAL A 33 4.10 12.67 12.02
N GLN A 34 4.05 13.95 12.32
CA GLN A 34 2.81 14.64 12.67
C GLN A 34 2.20 15.14 11.34
N PRO A 35 0.93 14.83 11.03
CA PRO A 35 0.28 15.35 9.85
C PRO A 35 0.20 16.87 9.95
N ILE A 36 1.12 17.58 9.30
CA ILE A 36 1.13 19.04 9.29
C ILE A 36 0.15 19.50 8.21
N GLY A 37 -0.91 20.17 8.66
CA GLY A 37 -1.88 20.83 7.81
C GLY A 37 -3.22 20.12 7.68
N LYS A 38 -4.23 20.90 7.30
CA LYS A 38 -5.62 20.45 7.11
C LYS A 38 -5.85 19.73 5.76
N GLN A 39 -4.80 19.09 5.19
CA GLN A 39 -4.97 18.39 3.91
C GLN A 39 -5.80 17.13 4.11
N GLN A 40 -6.88 17.05 3.36
CA GLN A 40 -7.76 15.90 3.36
C GLN A 40 -6.97 14.60 3.09
N TYR A 41 -7.16 13.60 3.93
CA TYR A 41 -6.50 12.29 3.87
C TYR A 41 -5.00 12.27 4.20
N MET A 42 -4.40 13.31 4.80
CA MET A 42 -2.97 13.28 5.12
C MET A 42 -2.65 12.18 6.12
N GLU A 43 -3.38 12.13 7.22
CA GLU A 43 -3.24 11.10 8.25
C GLU A 43 -3.57 9.70 7.72
N LEU A 44 -4.67 9.56 6.97
CA LEU A 44 -5.02 8.30 6.31
C LEU A 44 -3.92 7.84 5.36
N SER A 45 -3.25 8.75 4.66
CA SER A 45 -2.17 8.40 3.73
C SER A 45 -0.98 7.78 4.45
N LYS A 46 -0.59 8.37 5.59
CA LYS A 46 0.43 7.83 6.48
C LYS A 46 0.05 6.43 6.96
N ASP A 47 -1.12 6.32 7.55
CA ASP A 47 -1.59 5.08 8.19
C ASP A 47 -1.76 3.95 7.16
N ILE A 48 -2.26 4.23 5.97
CA ILE A 48 -2.34 3.25 4.88
C ILE A 48 -0.96 2.78 4.41
N PHE A 49 0.03 3.67 4.34
CA PHE A 49 1.39 3.29 3.96
C PHE A 49 2.01 2.35 5.00
N VAL A 50 1.89 2.70 6.29
CA VAL A 50 2.38 1.89 7.41
C VAL A 50 1.64 0.55 7.47
N PHE A 51 0.31 0.56 7.38
CA PHE A 51 -0.51 -0.65 7.36
C PHE A 51 -0.14 -1.57 6.21
N SER A 52 0.05 -1.02 5.00
CA SER A 52 0.50 -1.80 3.85
C SER A 52 1.84 -2.49 4.13
N TYR A 53 2.81 -1.78 4.69
CA TYR A 53 4.11 -2.35 5.03
C TYR A 53 4.01 -3.45 6.09
N LEU A 54 3.31 -3.20 7.19
CA LEU A 54 3.13 -4.15 8.29
C LEU A 54 2.38 -5.41 7.87
N CYS A 55 1.43 -5.28 6.94
CA CYS A 55 0.61 -6.36 6.41
C CYS A 55 1.15 -6.95 5.10
N GLY A 56 2.46 -7.18 5.00
CA GLY A 56 3.07 -7.94 3.90
C GLY A 56 3.09 -7.20 2.55
N GLY A 57 3.00 -5.88 2.56
CA GLY A 57 2.94 -5.08 1.33
C GLY A 57 1.61 -5.21 0.60
N ILE A 58 0.50 -5.31 1.31
CA ILE A 58 -0.85 -5.35 0.72
C ILE A 58 -1.09 -4.13 -0.18
N ASN A 59 -1.68 -4.35 -1.34
CA ASN A 59 -1.93 -3.30 -2.32
C ASN A 59 -3.06 -2.36 -1.87
N PHE A 60 -2.99 -1.08 -2.25
CA PHE A 60 -4.00 -0.08 -1.93
C PHE A 60 -5.43 -0.49 -2.35
N THR A 61 -5.59 -1.09 -3.53
CA THR A 61 -6.89 -1.58 -4.00
C THR A 61 -7.44 -2.68 -3.10
N ASP A 62 -6.58 -3.57 -2.61
CA ASP A 62 -6.97 -4.63 -1.70
C ASP A 62 -7.33 -4.02 -0.34
N ILE A 63 -6.54 -3.08 0.20
CA ILE A 63 -6.83 -2.34 1.45
C ILE A 63 -8.20 -1.64 1.38
N ALA A 64 -8.49 -0.98 0.27
CA ALA A 64 -9.73 -0.24 0.08
C ALA A 64 -10.99 -1.13 0.12
N ASN A 65 -10.85 -2.41 -0.18
CA ASN A 65 -11.95 -3.38 -0.19
C ASN A 65 -12.03 -4.22 1.10
N LEU A 66 -11.13 -4.04 2.07
CA LEU A 66 -11.18 -4.77 3.33
C LEU A 66 -12.41 -4.40 4.15
N THR A 67 -13.04 -5.41 4.73
CA THR A 67 -14.15 -5.31 5.68
C THR A 67 -13.79 -6.00 7.00
N ASN A 68 -14.61 -5.85 8.02
CA ASN A 68 -14.39 -6.56 9.29
C ASN A 68 -14.41 -8.09 9.15
N GLU A 69 -15.11 -8.62 8.16
CA GLU A 69 -15.16 -10.07 7.87
C GLU A 69 -13.78 -10.62 7.44
N ASN A 70 -12.89 -9.75 6.95
CA ASN A 70 -11.54 -10.13 6.60
C ASN A 70 -10.63 -10.37 7.81
N ILE A 71 -11.04 -9.97 9.02
CA ILE A 71 -10.28 -10.17 10.25
C ILE A 71 -10.82 -11.41 10.96
N GLN A 72 -10.00 -12.44 11.05
CA GLN A 72 -10.37 -13.70 11.69
C GLN A 72 -9.21 -14.19 12.56
N ASN A 73 -9.45 -14.37 13.86
CA ASN A 73 -8.46 -14.87 14.81
C ASN A 73 -7.11 -14.12 14.78
N GLY A 74 -7.13 -12.79 14.73
CA GLY A 74 -5.92 -11.96 14.66
C GLY A 74 -5.17 -12.04 13.32
N ARG A 75 -5.80 -12.60 12.29
CA ARG A 75 -5.24 -12.73 10.94
C ARG A 75 -6.11 -12.01 9.92
N LEU A 76 -5.47 -11.45 8.91
CA LEU A 76 -6.13 -10.85 7.76
C LEU A 76 -6.28 -11.90 6.65
N HIS A 77 -7.51 -12.18 6.26
CA HIS A 77 -7.86 -13.11 5.20
C HIS A 77 -8.52 -12.33 4.06
N TYR A 78 -7.88 -12.25 2.90
CA TYR A 78 -8.46 -11.54 1.77
C TYR A 78 -8.11 -12.19 0.42
N ILE A 79 -8.97 -12.01 -0.57
CA ILE A 79 -8.71 -12.44 -1.93
C ILE A 79 -8.06 -11.29 -2.69
N ARG A 80 -6.82 -11.46 -3.10
CA ARG A 80 -6.09 -10.46 -3.85
C ARG A 80 -6.77 -10.16 -5.19
N GLN A 81 -7.13 -8.91 -5.41
CA GLN A 81 -7.90 -8.51 -6.60
C GLN A 81 -7.21 -8.84 -7.93
N LYS A 82 -5.89 -8.67 -8.01
CA LYS A 82 -5.13 -8.90 -9.23
C LYS A 82 -4.97 -10.39 -9.59
N THR A 83 -4.74 -11.26 -8.61
CA THR A 83 -4.38 -12.67 -8.86
C THR A 83 -5.44 -13.67 -8.43
N LYS A 84 -6.51 -13.19 -7.79
CA LYS A 84 -7.60 -13.99 -7.23
C LYS A 84 -7.15 -15.08 -6.24
N LYS A 85 -5.94 -14.94 -5.69
CA LYS A 85 -5.41 -15.86 -4.67
C LYS A 85 -5.85 -15.41 -3.29
N LEU A 86 -6.18 -16.38 -2.44
CA LEU A 86 -6.42 -16.15 -1.02
C LEU A 86 -5.09 -15.87 -0.31
N ILE A 87 -5.02 -14.76 0.40
CA ILE A 87 -3.88 -14.36 1.23
C ILE A 87 -4.30 -14.43 2.69
N LYS A 88 -3.46 -15.03 3.54
CA LYS A 88 -3.65 -15.13 4.98
C LYS A 88 -2.39 -14.65 5.68
N ILE A 89 -2.46 -13.53 6.39
CA ILE A 89 -1.32 -12.93 7.11
C ILE A 89 -1.70 -12.61 8.55
N GLY A 90 -0.74 -12.69 9.47
CA GLY A 90 -0.92 -12.17 10.83
C GLY A 90 -1.03 -10.65 10.81
N ILE A 91 -1.84 -10.10 11.70
CA ILE A 91 -1.96 -8.65 11.87
C ILE A 91 -1.09 -8.27 13.08
N PRO A 92 0.04 -7.54 12.89
CA PRO A 92 0.80 -7.00 14.01
C PRO A 92 -0.05 -6.04 14.85
N GLN A 93 0.30 -5.87 16.13
CA GLN A 93 -0.44 -5.02 17.05
C GLN A 93 -0.55 -3.57 16.54
N GLU A 94 0.52 -3.04 15.96
CA GLU A 94 0.55 -1.70 15.40
C GLU A 94 -0.44 -1.54 14.22
N ALA A 95 -0.59 -2.58 13.41
CA ALA A 95 -1.56 -2.57 12.31
C ALA A 95 -3.01 -2.68 12.85
N MET A 96 -3.21 -3.39 13.96
CA MET A 96 -4.52 -3.48 14.62
C MET A 96 -4.94 -2.11 15.18
N LEU A 97 -4.02 -1.37 15.81
CA LEU A 97 -4.28 0.00 16.29
C LEU A 97 -4.71 0.95 15.16
N ILE A 98 -4.10 0.80 13.98
CA ILE A 98 -4.51 1.57 12.80
C ILE A 98 -5.95 1.22 12.39
N ILE A 99 -6.32 -0.06 12.39
CA ILE A 99 -7.70 -0.49 12.08
C ILE A 99 -8.69 0.10 13.09
N GLU A 100 -8.40 -0.02 14.38
CA GLU A 100 -9.24 0.49 15.47
C GLU A 100 -9.50 1.99 15.37
N LYS A 101 -8.47 2.76 14.98
CA LYS A 101 -8.57 4.20 14.77
C LYS A 101 -9.67 4.58 13.78
N TYR A 102 -9.84 3.80 12.71
CA TYR A 102 -10.84 4.06 11.67
C TYR A 102 -12.16 3.32 11.88
N SER A 103 -12.28 2.51 12.91
CA SER A 103 -13.48 1.69 13.18
C SER A 103 -14.76 2.53 13.32
N LYS A 104 -14.67 3.70 13.95
CA LYS A 104 -15.80 4.64 14.14
C LYS A 104 -16.25 5.33 12.86
N GLU A 105 -15.34 5.49 11.89
CA GLU A 105 -15.62 6.09 10.58
C GLU A 105 -16.02 5.05 9.54
N SER A 106 -16.08 3.79 9.96
CA SER A 106 -16.37 2.65 9.11
C SER A 106 -17.76 2.76 8.48
N LYS A 107 -17.80 2.67 7.15
CA LYS A 107 -19.01 2.64 6.33
C LYS A 107 -19.13 1.32 5.58
N GLY A 108 -18.91 0.21 6.30
CA GLY A 108 -18.87 -1.15 5.77
C GLY A 108 -17.49 -1.60 5.28
N TYR A 109 -16.45 -0.77 5.45
CA TYR A 109 -15.06 -1.08 5.10
C TYR A 109 -14.14 -0.73 6.25
N LEU A 110 -12.95 -1.35 6.36
CA LEU A 110 -11.99 -1.06 7.44
C LEU A 110 -11.45 0.38 7.39
N PHE A 111 -11.33 0.94 6.20
CA PHE A 111 -10.81 2.29 6.01
C PHE A 111 -11.82 3.19 5.31
N PRO A 112 -11.85 4.51 5.59
CA PRO A 112 -12.83 5.46 5.04
C PRO A 112 -12.51 5.83 3.57
N ILE A 113 -12.21 4.83 2.72
CA ILE A 113 -11.95 4.98 1.29
C ILE A 113 -13.25 4.79 0.51
N LEU A 114 -13.95 3.71 0.82
CA LEU A 114 -15.23 3.35 0.22
C LEU A 114 -16.38 3.55 1.22
N ASP A 115 -17.58 3.63 0.70
CA ASP A 115 -18.84 3.68 1.45
C ASP A 115 -19.80 2.68 0.80
N SER A 116 -20.27 1.69 1.57
CA SER A 116 -21.13 0.61 1.08
C SER A 116 -22.51 1.10 0.62
N LYS A 117 -22.97 2.24 1.14
CA LYS A 117 -24.25 2.87 0.74
C LYS A 117 -24.15 3.62 -0.59
N ILE A 118 -22.96 4.19 -0.89
CA ILE A 118 -22.73 5.05 -2.05
C ILE A 118 -22.11 4.26 -3.21
N HIS A 119 -21.02 3.52 -2.92
CA HIS A 119 -20.23 2.83 -3.95
C HIS A 119 -20.75 1.40 -4.15
N LYS A 120 -21.87 1.25 -4.82
CA LYS A 120 -22.56 -0.04 -5.00
C LYS A 120 -22.01 -0.85 -6.19
N THR A 121 -21.68 -0.17 -7.30
CA THR A 121 -21.18 -0.84 -8.50
C THR A 121 -19.66 -0.97 -8.52
N ALA A 122 -19.14 -1.95 -9.26
CA ALA A 122 -17.71 -2.14 -9.45
C ALA A 122 -17.02 -0.89 -10.02
N LEU A 123 -17.67 -0.24 -10.98
CA LEU A 123 -17.17 1.00 -11.60
C LEU A 123 -17.08 2.15 -10.59
N GLN A 124 -18.12 2.34 -9.77
CA GLN A 124 -18.11 3.37 -8.72
C GLN A 124 -16.97 3.13 -7.73
N LYS A 125 -16.77 1.89 -7.28
CA LYS A 125 -15.66 1.51 -6.39
C LYS A 125 -14.31 1.80 -7.05
N GLN A 126 -14.12 1.37 -8.28
CA GLN A 126 -12.87 1.57 -9.03
C GLN A 126 -12.53 3.05 -9.19
N ASN A 127 -13.49 3.87 -9.62
CA ASN A 127 -13.31 5.32 -9.79
C ASN A 127 -12.95 6.00 -8.46
N ARG A 128 -13.64 5.60 -7.38
CA ARG A 128 -13.36 6.13 -6.04
C ARG A 128 -11.96 5.74 -5.56
N ILE A 129 -11.58 4.48 -5.69
CA ILE A 129 -10.25 3.97 -5.33
C ILE A 129 -9.17 4.73 -6.09
N HIS A 130 -9.33 4.90 -7.41
CA HIS A 130 -8.37 5.64 -8.24
C HIS A 130 -8.22 7.09 -7.77
N LYS A 131 -9.34 7.79 -7.54
CA LYS A 131 -9.35 9.17 -7.03
C LYS A 131 -8.63 9.31 -5.69
N ILE A 132 -8.90 8.43 -4.74
CA ILE A 132 -8.27 8.49 -3.41
C ILE A 132 -6.80 8.09 -3.49
N LEU A 133 -6.44 7.07 -4.28
CA LEU A 133 -5.04 6.69 -4.52
C LEU A 133 -4.18 7.86 -5.00
N GLY A 134 -4.71 8.67 -5.93
CA GLY A 134 -4.01 9.88 -6.38
C GLY A 134 -3.74 10.88 -5.25
N LYS A 135 -4.74 11.12 -4.38
CA LYS A 135 -4.59 11.99 -3.21
C LYS A 135 -3.59 11.42 -2.20
N VAL A 136 -3.70 10.12 -1.89
CA VAL A 136 -2.79 9.42 -0.97
C VAL A 136 -1.35 9.49 -1.46
N ASN A 137 -1.10 9.20 -2.73
CA ASN A 137 0.25 9.28 -3.29
C ASN A 137 0.81 10.71 -3.28
N LYS A 138 -0.01 11.74 -3.52
CA LYS A 138 0.39 13.15 -3.39
C LYS A 138 0.80 13.46 -1.95
N ASN A 139 0.00 13.05 -0.99
CA ASN A 139 0.28 13.28 0.43
C ASN A 139 1.54 12.53 0.89
N LEU A 140 1.75 11.28 0.44
CA LEU A 140 2.95 10.51 0.78
C LEU A 140 4.24 11.19 0.30
N LYS A 141 4.22 11.85 -0.86
CA LYS A 141 5.37 12.64 -1.34
C LYS A 141 5.67 13.83 -0.43
N LEU A 142 4.62 14.53 0.05
CA LEU A 142 4.78 15.65 0.98
C LEU A 142 5.34 15.17 2.33
N LEU A 143 4.83 14.05 2.84
CA LEU A 143 5.31 13.44 4.09
C LEU A 143 6.76 12.98 3.96
N ALA A 144 7.15 12.38 2.83
CA ALA A 144 8.53 11.98 2.57
C ALA A 144 9.48 13.20 2.58
N ALA A 145 9.07 14.30 1.96
CA ALA A 145 9.86 15.53 1.96
C ALA A 145 10.06 16.11 3.39
N GLN A 146 9.03 16.04 4.24
CA GLN A 146 9.13 16.45 5.65
C GLN A 146 10.13 15.63 6.46
N LEU A 147 10.25 14.34 6.14
CA LEU A 147 11.17 13.40 6.80
C LEU A 147 12.59 13.39 6.21
N GLY A 148 12.84 14.20 5.18
CA GLY A 148 14.10 14.17 4.44
C GLY A 148 14.35 12.84 3.71
N VAL A 149 13.28 12.10 3.39
CA VAL A 149 13.37 10.85 2.63
C VAL A 149 13.40 11.16 1.14
N GLU A 150 14.57 11.03 0.53
CA GLU A 150 14.76 11.24 -0.91
C GLU A 150 14.18 10.09 -1.75
N ALA A 151 12.87 9.90 -1.68
CA ALA A 151 12.20 8.88 -2.47
C ALA A 151 10.87 9.41 -3.00
N ASN A 152 10.56 9.06 -4.26
CA ASN A 152 9.22 9.31 -4.82
C ASN A 152 8.22 8.35 -4.17
N LEU A 153 7.80 8.67 -2.93
CA LEU A 153 7.01 7.80 -2.09
C LEU A 153 5.59 7.65 -2.64
N THR A 154 5.19 6.40 -2.81
CA THR A 154 3.85 5.99 -3.21
C THR A 154 3.41 4.79 -2.38
N THR A 155 2.13 4.46 -2.38
CA THR A 155 1.63 3.24 -1.72
C THR A 155 2.34 1.97 -2.20
N TYR A 156 2.86 1.96 -3.43
CA TYR A 156 3.58 0.81 -3.98
C TYR A 156 4.99 0.63 -3.38
N VAL A 157 5.59 1.72 -2.88
CA VAL A 157 6.90 1.68 -2.20
C VAL A 157 6.84 0.84 -0.93
N ALA A 158 5.74 0.87 -0.16
CA ALA A 158 5.57 0.03 1.02
C ALA A 158 5.77 -1.46 0.70
N ARG A 159 5.22 -1.94 -0.41
CA ARG A 159 5.40 -3.32 -0.89
C ARG A 159 6.84 -3.63 -1.26
N HIS A 160 7.52 -2.73 -1.98
CA HIS A 160 8.92 -2.92 -2.34
C HIS A 160 9.83 -2.93 -1.11
N SER A 161 9.54 -2.07 -0.13
CA SER A 161 10.30 -2.00 1.12
C SER A 161 10.13 -3.28 1.93
N PHE A 162 8.91 -3.78 2.07
CA PHE A 162 8.64 -5.06 2.71
C PHE A 162 9.38 -6.22 2.03
N ALA A 163 9.25 -6.37 0.71
CA ALA A 163 9.93 -7.41 -0.05
C ALA A 163 11.46 -7.32 0.06
N SER A 164 12.02 -6.10 0.10
CA SER A 164 13.45 -5.89 0.26
C SER A 164 13.96 -6.28 1.65
N VAL A 165 13.18 -6.02 2.69
CA VAL A 165 13.51 -6.44 4.07
C VAL A 165 13.48 -7.95 4.17
N LEU A 166 12.47 -8.63 3.63
CA LEU A 166 12.39 -10.09 3.61
C LEU A 166 13.56 -10.72 2.86
N LYS A 167 13.91 -10.18 1.70
CA LYS A 167 15.07 -10.65 0.94
C LYS A 167 16.35 -10.57 1.77
N LYS A 168 16.56 -9.45 2.50
CA LYS A 168 17.74 -9.26 3.36
C LYS A 168 17.75 -10.19 4.57
N SER A 169 16.59 -10.60 5.08
CA SER A 169 16.48 -11.57 6.19
C SER A 169 16.60 -13.04 5.76
N GLY A 170 16.92 -13.32 4.50
CA GLY A 170 17.11 -14.68 4.00
C GLY A 170 15.82 -15.47 3.73
N VAL A 171 14.66 -14.85 3.87
CA VAL A 171 13.37 -15.51 3.57
C VAL A 171 13.23 -15.71 2.07
N ASN A 172 12.87 -16.92 1.64
CA ASN A 172 12.64 -17.23 0.23
C ASN A 172 11.45 -16.41 -0.29
N ILE A 173 11.70 -15.54 -1.28
CA ILE A 173 10.71 -14.64 -1.87
C ILE A 173 9.59 -15.42 -2.59
N ALA A 174 9.81 -16.66 -2.97
CA ALA A 174 8.77 -17.51 -3.59
C ALA A 174 7.60 -17.83 -2.63
N LEU A 175 7.76 -17.57 -1.34
CA LEU A 175 6.73 -17.77 -0.31
C LEU A 175 5.82 -16.54 -0.10
N ILE A 176 6.01 -15.45 -0.87
CA ILE A 176 5.27 -14.18 -0.80
C ILE A 176 4.46 -13.95 -2.08
#